data_67c055956d301dcd60ffebd28d7a3f69
#
_entry.id   67c055956d301dcd60ffebd28d7a3f69
#
_cell.length_a   1.000
_cell.length_b   1.000
_cell.length_c   1.000
_cell.angle_alpha   90.00
_cell.angle_beta   90.00
_cell.angle_gamma   90.00
#
_symmetry.space_group_name_H-M   'P 1'
#
loop_
_entity.id
_entity.type
_entity.pdbx_description
1 polymer ?
#
loop_
_entity_poly.entity_id
_entity_poly.type
_entity_poly.pdbx_seq_one_letter_code
_entity_poly.pdbx_strand_id
1 'polypeptide(L)'
;LIAIAEGLKKLPRLKSIIELFKYDLPDWTDQLKNIDEGLLELADTISFKLVENPPLNISEGGMIHDGVDNILDGLRNLMDDYSEWLNKEELKERKISKISNLKIQFHKNFGYYISINKSKVNLAPQHWIKRQTLTNEERYITSEIKNKENKIFQIKSRASSKEYEIFCELRNIVAEKTKQIRSIAKSIASLDALLGLSIT
;
A
#
# COMPACT_ATOMS: atom_id res chain seq x y z
N LEU A 1 -7.47 6.50 -7.84
CA LEU A 1 -8.28 5.38 -8.32
C LEU A 1 -9.44 5.09 -7.37
N ILE A 2 -9.24 5.05 -6.05
CA ILE A 2 -10.29 4.77 -5.07
C ILE A 2 -11.46 5.74 -5.19
N ALA A 3 -11.22 7.05 -5.24
CA ALA A 3 -12.28 8.04 -5.42
C ALA A 3 -13.09 7.83 -6.72
N ILE A 4 -12.46 7.30 -7.78
CA ILE A 4 -13.16 6.92 -9.01
C ILE A 4 -14.10 5.74 -8.72
N ALA A 5 -13.61 4.69 -8.06
CA ALA A 5 -14.43 3.52 -7.72
C ALA A 5 -15.62 3.91 -6.84
N GLU A 6 -15.41 4.73 -5.81
CA GLU A 6 -16.47 5.24 -4.93
C GLU A 6 -17.52 6.04 -5.69
N GLY A 7 -17.09 6.88 -6.63
CA GLY A 7 -18.01 7.64 -7.50
C GLY A 7 -18.83 6.72 -8.39
N LEU A 8 -18.19 5.76 -9.05
CA LEU A 8 -18.84 4.79 -9.93
C LEU A 8 -19.86 3.93 -9.17
N LYS A 9 -19.57 3.48 -7.96
CA LYS A 9 -20.49 2.71 -7.11
C LYS A 9 -21.77 3.46 -6.73
N LYS A 10 -21.78 4.80 -6.82
CA LYS A 10 -22.97 5.62 -6.56
C LYS A 10 -23.87 5.77 -7.79
N LEU A 11 -23.39 5.42 -8.98
CA LEU A 11 -24.14 5.59 -10.23
C LEU A 11 -25.50 4.85 -10.25
N PRO A 12 -25.63 3.60 -9.77
CA PRO A 12 -26.92 2.91 -9.75
C PRO A 12 -27.99 3.66 -8.95
N ARG A 13 -27.58 4.24 -7.80
CA ARG A 13 -28.48 5.06 -6.99
C ARG A 13 -28.91 6.34 -7.72
N LEU A 14 -27.95 6.99 -8.41
CA LEU A 14 -28.25 8.18 -9.20
C LEU A 14 -29.20 7.85 -10.35
N LYS A 15 -28.98 6.74 -11.06
CA LYS A 15 -29.88 6.23 -12.10
C LYS A 15 -31.31 6.05 -11.56
N SER A 16 -31.48 5.36 -10.44
CA SER A 16 -32.79 5.15 -9.82
C SER A 16 -33.49 6.45 -9.47
N ILE A 17 -32.77 7.48 -9.03
CA ILE A 17 -33.34 8.80 -8.75
C ILE A 17 -33.81 9.45 -10.06
N ILE A 18 -33.00 9.43 -11.11
CA ILE A 18 -33.31 10.04 -12.40
C ILE A 18 -34.55 9.39 -13.03
N GLU A 19 -34.71 8.06 -12.91
CA GLU A 19 -35.86 7.32 -13.42
C GLU A 19 -37.20 7.66 -12.71
N LEU A 20 -37.15 8.26 -11.52
CA LEU A 20 -38.33 8.73 -10.81
C LEU A 20 -38.90 10.05 -11.37
N PHE A 21 -38.11 10.78 -12.16
CA PHE A 21 -38.58 12.01 -12.77
C PHE A 21 -39.61 11.74 -13.87
N LYS A 22 -40.79 12.30 -13.77
CA LYS A 22 -41.88 12.12 -14.73
C LYS A 22 -41.83 13.07 -15.94
N TYR A 23 -40.88 14.01 -15.95
CA TYR A 23 -40.70 15.00 -17.02
C TYR A 23 -39.57 14.61 -17.94
N ASP A 24 -39.63 15.06 -19.19
CA ASP A 24 -38.56 14.92 -20.14
C ASP A 24 -37.31 15.64 -19.63
N LEU A 25 -36.28 14.87 -19.38
CA LEU A 25 -34.97 15.38 -18.99
C LEU A 25 -34.13 15.64 -20.25
N PRO A 26 -33.21 16.60 -20.21
CA PRO A 26 -32.32 16.88 -21.35
C PRO A 26 -31.51 15.64 -21.77
N ASP A 27 -31.22 15.54 -23.08
CA ASP A 27 -30.52 14.37 -23.70
C ASP A 27 -29.21 13.99 -23.02
N TRP A 28 -28.50 14.96 -22.43
CA TRP A 28 -27.27 14.67 -21.70
C TRP A 28 -27.48 13.82 -20.45
N THR A 29 -28.71 13.65 -19.93
CA THR A 29 -29.03 12.75 -18.81
C THR A 29 -29.11 11.30 -19.25
N ASP A 30 -29.23 11.00 -20.53
CA ASP A 30 -29.39 9.63 -21.05
C ASP A 30 -28.20 8.75 -20.72
N GLN A 31 -27.00 9.32 -20.61
CA GLN A 31 -25.81 8.61 -20.15
C GLN A 31 -25.91 8.16 -18.70
N LEU A 32 -26.69 8.84 -17.87
CA LEU A 32 -26.92 8.47 -16.47
C LEU A 32 -28.05 7.43 -16.34
N LYS A 33 -28.94 7.33 -17.33
CA LYS A 33 -29.95 6.27 -17.42
C LYS A 33 -29.36 4.96 -17.97
N ASN A 34 -28.40 5.08 -18.92
CA ASN A 34 -27.76 3.96 -19.61
C ASN A 34 -26.31 3.78 -19.13
N ILE A 35 -26.12 3.41 -17.86
CA ILE A 35 -24.80 3.16 -17.30
C ILE A 35 -24.24 1.88 -17.86
N ASP A 36 -23.03 1.92 -18.44
CA ASP A 36 -22.27 0.74 -18.88
C ASP A 36 -21.92 -0.15 -17.68
N GLU A 37 -22.36 -1.40 -17.68
CA GLU A 37 -22.04 -2.38 -16.65
C GLU A 37 -20.53 -2.53 -16.43
N GLY A 38 -19.72 -2.40 -17.49
CA GLY A 38 -18.26 -2.43 -17.38
C GLY A 38 -17.66 -1.30 -16.55
N LEU A 39 -18.40 -0.24 -16.22
CA LEU A 39 -17.96 0.78 -15.25
C LEU A 39 -18.20 0.33 -13.81
N LEU A 40 -19.26 -0.43 -13.56
CA LEU A 40 -19.53 -1.00 -12.24
C LEU A 40 -18.55 -2.12 -11.94
N GLU A 41 -18.27 -2.99 -12.91
CA GLU A 41 -17.24 -4.02 -12.82
C GLU A 41 -15.85 -3.41 -12.58
N LEU A 42 -15.56 -2.27 -13.23
CA LEU A 42 -14.32 -1.53 -12.98
C LEU A 42 -14.24 -1.04 -11.53
N ALA A 43 -15.34 -0.50 -10.98
CA ALA A 43 -15.38 -0.03 -9.60
C ALA A 43 -15.13 -1.18 -8.61
N ASP A 44 -15.72 -2.35 -8.86
CA ASP A 44 -15.51 -3.55 -8.06
C ASP A 44 -14.07 -4.06 -8.18
N THR A 45 -13.52 -4.07 -9.40
CA THR A 45 -12.13 -4.46 -9.66
C THR A 45 -11.14 -3.56 -8.90
N ILE A 46 -11.35 -2.25 -8.93
CA ILE A 46 -10.51 -1.29 -8.18
C ILE A 46 -10.60 -1.58 -6.69
N SER A 47 -11.82 -1.74 -6.15
CA SER A 47 -12.05 -1.97 -4.72
C SER A 47 -11.55 -3.33 -4.24
N PHE A 48 -11.57 -4.34 -5.10
CA PHE A 48 -11.00 -5.65 -4.81
C PHE A 48 -9.48 -5.62 -4.75
N LYS A 49 -8.83 -4.88 -5.67
CA LYS A 49 -7.37 -4.85 -5.77
C LYS A 49 -6.70 -3.87 -4.82
N LEU A 50 -7.29 -2.70 -4.57
CA LEU A 50 -6.68 -1.64 -3.77
C LEU A 50 -7.26 -1.59 -2.37
N VAL A 51 -6.40 -1.40 -1.37
CA VAL A 51 -6.81 -1.12 0.02
C VAL A 51 -7.54 0.24 0.09
N GLU A 52 -8.45 0.41 1.05
CA GLU A 52 -9.25 1.63 1.20
C GLU A 52 -8.40 2.88 1.43
N ASN A 53 -7.33 2.74 2.22
CA ASN A 53 -6.41 3.84 2.57
C ASN A 53 -4.97 3.49 2.12
N PRO A 54 -4.68 3.58 0.81
CA PRO A 54 -3.35 3.25 0.31
C PRO A 54 -2.32 4.30 0.74
N PRO A 55 -1.06 3.91 0.88
CA PRO A 55 0.02 4.85 1.15
C PRO A 55 0.12 5.89 0.02
N LEU A 56 0.52 7.12 0.37
CA LEU A 56 0.68 8.22 -0.60
C LEU A 56 1.80 7.93 -1.60
N ASN A 57 2.82 7.19 -1.17
CA ASN A 57 3.96 6.86 -2.00
C ASN A 57 3.91 5.39 -2.39
N ILE A 58 3.84 5.13 -3.68
CA ILE A 58 3.80 3.78 -4.28
C ILE A 58 5.00 2.92 -3.83
N SER A 59 6.16 3.54 -3.59
CA SER A 59 7.37 2.82 -3.16
C SER A 59 7.32 2.27 -1.72
N GLU A 60 6.34 2.69 -0.92
CA GLU A 60 6.19 2.20 0.46
C GLU A 60 5.61 0.79 0.51
N GLY A 61 4.89 0.38 -0.55
CA GLY A 61 4.17 -0.89 -0.60
C GLY A 61 2.89 -0.87 0.26
N GLY A 62 2.14 -1.98 0.25
CA GLY A 62 0.92 -2.09 1.05
C GLY A 62 -0.32 -1.46 0.42
N MET A 63 -0.31 -1.22 -0.90
CA MET A 63 -1.46 -0.67 -1.62
C MET A 63 -2.39 -1.72 -2.19
N ILE A 64 -1.94 -2.94 -2.36
CA ILE A 64 -2.69 -4.05 -2.94
C ILE A 64 -3.21 -4.95 -1.83
N HIS A 65 -4.47 -5.38 -1.91
CA HIS A 65 -5.05 -6.34 -0.97
C HIS A 65 -4.34 -7.70 -1.03
N ASP A 66 -4.35 -8.42 0.09
CA ASP A 66 -3.96 -9.83 0.13
C ASP A 66 -4.96 -10.65 -0.69
N GLY A 67 -4.48 -11.74 -1.31
CA GLY A 67 -5.29 -12.59 -2.17
C GLY A 67 -5.47 -12.10 -3.61
N VAL A 68 -4.92 -10.94 -3.97
CA VAL A 68 -4.97 -10.40 -5.34
C VAL A 68 -3.95 -11.08 -6.26
N ASP A 69 -2.76 -11.40 -5.74
CA ASP A 69 -1.68 -12.02 -6.51
C ASP A 69 -0.87 -12.98 -5.63
N ASN A 70 -0.84 -14.26 -6.01
CA ASN A 70 -0.16 -15.31 -5.24
C ASN A 70 1.35 -15.09 -5.08
N ILE A 71 2.00 -14.40 -6.05
CA ILE A 71 3.43 -14.11 -5.97
C ILE A 71 3.67 -13.03 -4.92
N LEU A 72 2.83 -11.99 -4.92
CA LEU A 72 2.90 -10.92 -3.93
C LEU A 72 2.65 -11.47 -2.52
N ASP A 73 1.62 -12.30 -2.35
CA ASP A 73 1.31 -12.93 -1.06
C ASP A 73 2.46 -13.82 -0.58
N GLY A 74 3.05 -14.61 -1.48
CA GLY A 74 4.24 -15.41 -1.17
C GLY A 74 5.43 -14.56 -0.72
N LEU A 75 5.65 -13.39 -1.34
CA LEU A 75 6.71 -12.45 -0.93
C LEU A 75 6.42 -11.82 0.44
N ARG A 76 5.15 -11.49 0.74
CA ARG A 76 4.73 -10.98 2.05
C ARG A 76 4.92 -12.01 3.16
N ASN A 77 4.50 -13.26 2.93
CA ASN A 77 4.73 -14.36 3.86
C ASN A 77 6.22 -14.55 4.17
N LEU A 78 7.09 -14.48 3.15
CA LEU A 78 8.54 -14.53 3.36
C LEU A 78 9.05 -13.33 4.18
N MET A 79 8.48 -12.14 4.04
CA MET A 79 8.84 -10.98 4.86
C MET A 79 8.44 -11.18 6.32
N ASP A 80 7.28 -11.78 6.57
CA ASP A 80 6.81 -12.10 7.92
C ASP A 80 7.71 -13.16 8.57
N ASP A 81 8.09 -14.21 7.85
CA ASP A 81 9.04 -15.22 8.31
C ASP A 81 10.39 -14.60 8.71
N TYR A 82 10.89 -13.65 7.91
CA TYR A 82 12.13 -12.94 8.24
C TYR A 82 11.96 -12.00 9.44
N SER A 83 10.81 -11.37 9.61
CA SER A 83 10.50 -10.54 10.77
C SER A 83 10.46 -11.38 12.04
N GLU A 84 9.84 -12.56 11.99
CA GLU A 84 9.83 -13.51 13.09
C GLU A 84 11.24 -14.03 13.42
N TRP A 85 12.04 -14.33 12.39
CA TRP A 85 13.42 -14.72 12.56
C TRP A 85 14.25 -13.61 13.24
N LEU A 86 14.10 -12.34 12.83
CA LEU A 86 14.79 -11.20 13.47
C LEU A 86 14.42 -11.07 14.95
N ASN A 87 13.16 -11.27 15.31
CA ASN A 87 12.72 -11.28 16.70
C ASN A 87 13.36 -12.41 17.51
N LYS A 88 13.47 -13.61 16.94
CA LYS A 88 14.16 -14.74 17.55
C LYS A 88 15.66 -14.46 17.75
N GLU A 89 16.31 -13.87 16.76
CA GLU A 89 17.71 -13.49 16.81
C GLU A 89 17.95 -12.38 17.87
N GLU A 90 17.07 -11.40 17.95
CA GLU A 90 17.10 -10.37 19.01
C GLU A 90 17.05 -10.99 20.40
N LEU A 91 16.13 -11.92 20.65
CA LEU A 91 16.00 -12.61 21.93
C LEU A 91 17.24 -13.46 22.25
N LYS A 92 17.83 -14.11 21.25
CA LYS A 92 19.08 -14.89 21.39
C LYS A 92 20.23 -13.97 21.80
N GLU A 93 20.41 -12.85 21.11
CA GLU A 93 21.48 -11.89 21.39
C GLU A 93 21.30 -11.18 22.74
N ARG A 94 20.06 -10.91 23.18
CA ARG A 94 19.78 -10.44 24.54
C ARG A 94 20.25 -11.40 25.62
N LYS A 95 20.02 -12.71 25.43
CA LYS A 95 20.43 -13.74 26.39
C LYS A 95 21.96 -13.86 26.45
N ILE A 96 22.64 -13.84 25.29
CA ILE A 96 24.10 -13.97 25.21
C ILE A 96 24.80 -12.76 25.83
N SER A 97 24.37 -11.54 25.45
CA SER A 97 24.99 -10.29 25.90
C SER A 97 24.57 -9.86 27.33
N LYS A 98 23.50 -10.45 27.88
CA LYS A 98 22.87 -10.04 29.14
C LYS A 98 22.36 -8.58 29.11
N ILE A 99 22.15 -8.01 27.92
CA ILE A 99 21.60 -6.65 27.72
C ILE A 99 20.10 -6.75 27.52
N SER A 100 19.31 -6.54 28.56
CA SER A 100 17.85 -6.74 28.54
C SER A 100 17.09 -5.85 27.55
N ASN A 101 17.57 -4.65 27.30
CA ASN A 101 16.96 -3.67 26.38
C ASN A 101 17.58 -3.64 24.97
N LEU A 102 18.36 -4.66 24.62
CA LEU A 102 18.90 -4.81 23.27
C LEU A 102 17.75 -4.86 22.25
N LYS A 103 17.92 -4.17 21.12
CA LYS A 103 17.03 -4.22 19.97
C LYS A 103 17.82 -4.30 18.68
N ILE A 104 17.35 -5.12 17.76
CA ILE A 104 17.79 -5.09 16.36
C ILE A 104 16.98 -4.01 15.66
N GLN A 105 17.65 -3.00 15.14
CA GLN A 105 17.04 -1.84 14.48
C GLN A 105 17.41 -1.82 13.01
N PHE A 106 16.61 -1.12 12.22
CA PHE A 106 16.86 -0.90 10.81
C PHE A 106 17.09 0.58 10.52
N HIS A 107 18.09 0.87 9.71
CA HIS A 107 18.34 2.22 9.21
C HIS A 107 18.53 2.19 7.70
N LYS A 108 17.90 3.13 6.99
CA LYS A 108 17.88 3.16 5.52
C LYS A 108 19.28 3.08 4.88
N ASN A 109 20.28 3.73 5.47
CA ASN A 109 21.65 3.81 4.90
C ASN A 109 22.57 2.69 5.41
N PHE A 110 22.28 2.07 6.57
CA PHE A 110 23.19 1.11 7.20
C PHE A 110 22.63 -0.31 7.30
N GLY A 111 21.33 -0.47 6.96
CA GLY A 111 20.64 -1.75 7.14
C GLY A 111 20.36 -2.09 8.61
N TYR A 112 20.40 -3.38 8.93
CA TYR A 112 20.13 -3.86 10.29
C TYR A 112 21.34 -3.69 11.21
N TYR A 113 21.09 -3.34 12.47
CA TYR A 113 22.13 -3.18 13.48
C TYR A 113 21.60 -3.37 14.90
N ILE A 114 22.51 -3.74 15.80
CA ILE A 114 22.30 -3.76 17.24
C ILE A 114 22.93 -2.49 17.81
N SER A 115 22.12 -1.66 18.51
CA SER A 115 22.62 -0.46 19.18
C SER A 115 22.78 -0.70 20.66
N ILE A 116 23.93 -0.35 21.22
CA ILE A 116 24.20 -0.41 22.65
C ILE A 116 24.85 0.88 23.15
N ASN A 117 24.50 1.31 24.35
CA ASN A 117 25.16 2.44 24.99
C ASN A 117 26.65 2.16 25.24
N LYS A 118 27.48 3.19 25.16
CA LYS A 118 28.94 3.07 25.43
C LYS A 118 29.26 2.47 26.79
N SER A 119 28.43 2.70 27.79
CA SER A 119 28.59 2.10 29.13
C SER A 119 28.45 0.56 29.13
N LYS A 120 27.90 -0.04 28.09
CA LYS A 120 27.68 -1.48 27.98
C LYS A 120 28.57 -2.16 26.93
N VAL A 121 29.51 -1.46 26.35
CA VAL A 121 30.39 -1.98 25.28
C VAL A 121 31.21 -3.19 25.75
N ASN A 122 31.57 -3.27 27.02
CA ASN A 122 32.25 -4.40 27.65
C ASN A 122 31.39 -5.68 27.71
N LEU A 123 30.08 -5.56 27.51
CA LEU A 123 29.15 -6.70 27.42
C LEU A 123 28.96 -7.18 25.98
N ALA A 124 29.53 -6.49 25.00
CA ALA A 124 29.38 -6.86 23.60
C ALA A 124 30.11 -8.21 23.35
N PRO A 125 29.40 -9.26 22.87
CA PRO A 125 30.01 -10.54 22.55
C PRO A 125 31.05 -10.42 21.44
N GLN A 126 32.07 -11.29 21.46
CA GLN A 126 33.14 -11.27 20.45
C GLN A 126 32.70 -11.53 19.01
N HIS A 127 31.55 -12.20 18.82
CA HIS A 127 31.00 -12.49 17.49
C HIS A 127 30.28 -11.29 16.86
N TRP A 128 30.10 -10.20 17.60
CA TRP A 128 29.53 -8.98 17.04
C TRP A 128 30.57 -8.22 16.23
N ILE A 129 30.19 -7.84 15.02
CA ILE A 129 31.02 -7.03 14.12
C ILE A 129 30.63 -5.58 14.31
N LYS A 130 31.59 -4.77 14.73
CA LYS A 130 31.37 -3.31 14.91
C LYS A 130 31.14 -2.65 13.57
N ARG A 131 30.03 -1.90 13.44
CA ARG A 131 29.68 -1.13 12.22
C ARG A 131 29.98 0.36 12.36
N GLN A 132 29.63 0.96 13.50
CA GLN A 132 29.73 2.41 13.69
C GLN A 132 29.88 2.75 15.19
N THR A 133 30.66 3.81 15.46
CA THR A 133 30.74 4.46 16.77
C THR A 133 30.10 5.83 16.68
N LEU A 134 29.14 6.11 17.54
CA LEU A 134 28.49 7.40 17.71
C LEU A 134 28.90 8.01 19.07
N THR A 135 28.43 9.22 19.36
CA THR A 135 28.78 9.92 20.60
C THR A 135 28.39 9.14 21.84
N ASN A 136 27.17 8.58 21.90
CA ASN A 136 26.61 7.92 23.08
C ASN A 136 26.35 6.41 22.91
N GLU A 137 26.47 5.89 21.67
CA GLU A 137 26.17 4.49 21.34
C GLU A 137 27.21 3.90 20.41
N GLU A 138 27.29 2.58 20.40
CA GLU A 138 27.99 1.79 19.38
C GLU A 138 27.02 0.86 18.66
N ARG A 139 27.24 0.69 17.36
CA ARG A 139 26.41 -0.13 16.48
C ARG A 139 27.17 -1.36 16.01
N TYR A 140 26.55 -2.49 16.14
CA TYR A 140 27.08 -3.79 15.81
C TYR A 140 26.14 -4.54 14.86
N ILE A 141 26.66 -5.57 14.24
CA ILE A 141 25.88 -6.55 13.46
C ILE A 141 26.44 -7.94 13.72
N THR A 142 25.58 -8.97 13.65
CA THR A 142 26.04 -10.36 13.63
C THR A 142 26.26 -10.84 12.19
N SER A 143 27.11 -11.86 12.01
CA SER A 143 27.31 -12.49 10.70
C SER A 143 25.99 -13.05 10.15
N GLU A 144 25.12 -13.58 11.01
CA GLU A 144 23.82 -14.14 10.64
C GLU A 144 22.88 -13.06 10.09
N ILE A 145 22.76 -11.92 10.78
CA ILE A 145 21.96 -10.78 10.32
C ILE A 145 22.49 -10.27 8.98
N LYS A 146 23.83 -10.10 8.86
CA LYS A 146 24.48 -9.63 7.63
C LYS A 146 24.20 -10.55 6.43
N ASN A 147 24.25 -11.86 6.63
CA ASN A 147 23.99 -12.83 5.57
C ASN A 147 22.55 -12.84 5.09
N LYS A 148 21.59 -12.57 5.99
CA LYS A 148 20.17 -12.51 5.64
C LYS A 148 19.71 -11.13 5.14
N GLU A 149 20.41 -10.06 5.46
CA GLU A 149 20.08 -8.69 5.10
C GLU A 149 19.82 -8.53 3.60
N ASN A 150 20.71 -9.04 2.75
CA ASN A 150 20.55 -8.97 1.29
C ASN A 150 19.28 -9.69 0.80
N LYS A 151 18.93 -10.83 1.40
CA LYS A 151 17.73 -11.57 1.04
C LYS A 151 16.47 -10.79 1.42
N ILE A 152 16.43 -10.18 2.60
CA ILE A 152 15.33 -9.33 3.06
C ILE A 152 15.13 -8.16 2.11
N PHE A 153 16.20 -7.48 1.70
CA PHE A 153 16.12 -6.38 0.73
C PHE A 153 15.62 -6.83 -0.64
N GLN A 154 16.10 -7.96 -1.13
CA GLN A 154 15.64 -8.51 -2.42
C GLN A 154 14.15 -8.83 -2.39
N ILE A 155 13.65 -9.46 -1.32
CA ILE A 155 12.24 -9.81 -1.18
C ILE A 155 11.39 -8.53 -1.10
N LYS A 156 11.81 -7.56 -0.29
CA LYS A 156 11.11 -6.26 -0.18
C LYS A 156 11.06 -5.51 -1.51
N SER A 157 12.18 -5.46 -2.23
CA SER A 157 12.24 -4.83 -3.55
C SER A 157 11.33 -5.53 -4.56
N ARG A 158 11.31 -6.87 -4.57
CA ARG A 158 10.45 -7.65 -5.47
C ARG A 158 8.97 -7.46 -5.12
N ALA A 159 8.60 -7.41 -3.84
CA ALA A 159 7.24 -7.15 -3.42
C ALA A 159 6.76 -5.76 -3.89
N SER A 160 7.57 -4.70 -3.66
CA SER A 160 7.26 -3.35 -4.14
C SER A 160 7.15 -3.28 -5.66
N SER A 161 8.02 -3.97 -6.40
CA SER A 161 7.96 -4.02 -7.86
C SER A 161 6.69 -4.73 -8.35
N LYS A 162 6.28 -5.82 -7.67
CA LYS A 162 5.06 -6.55 -8.03
C LYS A 162 3.80 -5.73 -7.73
N GLU A 163 3.75 -5.03 -6.60
CA GLU A 163 2.64 -4.11 -6.31
C GLU A 163 2.53 -3.00 -7.37
N TYR A 164 3.66 -2.45 -7.79
CA TYR A 164 3.68 -1.43 -8.84
C TYR A 164 3.20 -1.97 -10.19
N GLU A 165 3.56 -3.20 -10.56
CA GLU A 165 3.08 -3.89 -11.77
C GLU A 165 1.55 -4.00 -11.76
N ILE A 166 0.98 -4.54 -10.67
CA ILE A 166 -0.47 -4.68 -10.48
C ILE A 166 -1.18 -3.32 -10.55
N PHE A 167 -0.59 -2.30 -9.91
CA PHE A 167 -1.13 -0.95 -9.97
C PHE A 167 -1.11 -0.37 -11.39
N CYS A 168 -0.05 -0.59 -12.15
CA CYS A 168 0.05 -0.14 -13.54
C CYS A 168 -0.99 -0.82 -14.44
N GLU A 169 -1.22 -2.12 -14.26
CA GLU A 169 -2.28 -2.85 -14.98
C GLU A 169 -3.65 -2.22 -14.68
N LEU A 170 -3.96 -2.01 -13.39
CA LEU A 170 -5.21 -1.40 -12.98
C LEU A 170 -5.38 0.01 -13.54
N ARG A 171 -4.33 0.82 -13.51
CA ARG A 171 -4.31 2.17 -14.10
C ARG A 171 -4.61 2.13 -15.60
N ASN A 172 -4.07 1.15 -16.32
CA ASN A 172 -4.30 1.01 -17.75
C ASN A 172 -5.76 0.63 -18.06
N ILE A 173 -6.36 -0.28 -17.28
CA ILE A 173 -7.78 -0.62 -17.39
C ILE A 173 -8.67 0.63 -17.19
N VAL A 174 -8.36 1.45 -16.18
CA VAL A 174 -9.05 2.73 -15.94
C VAL A 174 -8.86 3.70 -17.10
N ALA A 175 -7.65 3.75 -17.69
CA ALA A 175 -7.35 4.62 -18.81
C ALA A 175 -8.19 4.30 -20.04
N GLU A 176 -8.47 3.03 -20.33
CA GLU A 176 -9.35 2.60 -21.44
C GLU A 176 -10.79 3.13 -21.27
N LYS A 177 -11.29 3.22 -20.03
CA LYS A 177 -12.63 3.70 -19.72
C LYS A 177 -12.70 5.23 -19.49
N THR A 178 -11.59 5.96 -19.64
CA THR A 178 -11.52 7.40 -19.31
C THR A 178 -12.55 8.25 -20.05
N LYS A 179 -12.84 7.96 -21.32
CA LYS A 179 -13.83 8.70 -22.09
C LYS A 179 -15.24 8.59 -21.48
N GLN A 180 -15.63 7.37 -21.11
CA GLN A 180 -16.93 7.07 -20.50
C GLN A 180 -17.03 7.73 -19.11
N ILE A 181 -16.00 7.60 -18.27
CA ILE A 181 -15.93 8.21 -16.93
C ILE A 181 -16.08 9.74 -17.04
N ARG A 182 -15.34 10.38 -17.95
CA ARG A 182 -15.43 11.84 -18.15
C ARG A 182 -16.79 12.28 -18.65
N SER A 183 -17.42 11.52 -19.52
CA SER A 183 -18.75 11.83 -20.05
C SER A 183 -19.79 11.81 -18.93
N ILE A 184 -19.80 10.77 -18.10
CA ILE A 184 -20.68 10.66 -16.93
C ILE A 184 -20.40 11.78 -15.93
N ALA A 185 -19.14 12.06 -15.62
CA ALA A 185 -18.76 13.14 -14.71
C ALA A 185 -19.27 14.50 -15.20
N LYS A 186 -19.23 14.76 -16.51
CA LYS A 186 -19.80 15.99 -17.10
C LYS A 186 -21.32 16.07 -16.92
N SER A 187 -22.03 14.96 -17.14
CA SER A 187 -23.49 14.92 -16.93
C SER A 187 -23.86 15.14 -15.47
N ILE A 188 -23.11 14.55 -14.54
CA ILE A 188 -23.30 14.79 -13.09
C ILE A 188 -23.05 16.25 -12.73
N ALA A 189 -21.97 16.85 -13.23
CA ALA A 189 -21.67 18.26 -12.99
C ALA A 189 -22.76 19.21 -13.54
N SER A 190 -23.34 18.90 -14.69
CA SER A 190 -24.47 19.65 -15.25
C SER A 190 -25.72 19.54 -14.38
N LEU A 191 -26.00 18.35 -13.84
CA LEU A 191 -27.11 18.11 -12.92
C LEU A 191 -26.92 18.88 -11.60
N ASP A 192 -25.71 18.85 -11.05
CA ASP A 192 -25.36 19.56 -9.82
C ASP A 192 -25.53 21.08 -9.97
N ALA A 193 -25.07 21.64 -11.10
CA ALA A 193 -25.25 23.06 -11.43
C ALA A 193 -26.73 23.47 -11.52
N LEU A 194 -27.58 22.65 -12.16
CA LEU A 194 -29.02 22.93 -12.24
C LEU A 194 -29.69 22.83 -10.88
N LEU A 195 -29.33 21.85 -10.06
CA LEU A 195 -29.85 21.74 -8.69
C LEU A 195 -29.45 22.95 -7.85
N GLY A 196 -28.22 23.42 -7.95
CA GLY A 196 -27.75 24.63 -7.27
C GLY A 196 -28.53 25.85 -7.65
N LEU A 197 -28.89 26.03 -8.93
CA LEU A 197 -29.68 27.14 -9.43
C LEU A 197 -31.17 27.04 -9.02
N SER A 198 -31.69 25.86 -8.73
CA SER A 198 -33.10 25.68 -8.32
C SER A 198 -33.35 25.96 -6.83
N ILE A 199 -32.32 26.06 -6.02
CA ILE A 199 -32.38 26.28 -4.57
C ILE A 199 -32.23 27.77 -4.22
N THR A 200 -31.79 28.58 -5.21
CA THR A 200 -31.71 30.06 -5.07
C THR A 200 -32.97 30.71 -5.53
#